data_23ff2380434af1ef920206d5e0af1f05
#
_entry.id   23ff2380434af1ef920206d5e0af1f05
#
_cell.length_a   1.000
_cell.length_b   1.000
_cell.length_c   1.000
_cell.angle_alpha   90.00
_cell.angle_beta   90.00
_cell.angle_gamma   90.00
#
_symmetry.space_group_name_H-M   'P 1'
#
loop_
_entity.id
_entity.type
_entity.pdbx_description
1 polymer ?
#
loop_
_entity_poly.entity_id
_entity_poly.type
_entity_poly.pdbx_seq_one_letter_code
_entity_poly.pdbx_strand_id
1 'polypeptide(L)'
;MQQRLGIYSLAAYLPFVERSIAAVSAATGLSHRDLLDRYSRERLTRERMSEYLLKAKSCEELARAMRLLRRDTLISLAIQDTTGQIGYETVVRTMTDLAEECVSRAVAMASREMAARFGEPVGQDGTKQDLLVVAMGKLGGSELNVSSDIDLVFVYDEDGRTQSEAGRRT
;
A
#
# COMPACT_ATOMS: atom_id res chain seq x y z
N MET A 1 -12.76 -31.40 14.53
CA MET A 1 -11.28 -31.37 14.46
C MET A 1 -10.90 -31.13 13.01
N GLN A 2 -10.80 -29.85 12.58
CA GLN A 2 -10.37 -29.50 11.23
C GLN A 2 -8.88 -29.85 11.10
N GLN A 3 -8.54 -30.78 10.22
CA GLN A 3 -7.16 -31.02 9.83
C GLN A 3 -6.61 -29.73 9.21
N ARG A 4 -5.65 -29.11 9.88
CA ARG A 4 -4.89 -27.99 9.31
C ARG A 4 -4.12 -28.52 8.10
N LEU A 5 -4.54 -28.12 6.93
CA LEU A 5 -3.80 -28.41 5.68
C LEU A 5 -2.39 -27.81 5.83
N GLY A 6 -1.36 -28.59 5.52
CA GLY A 6 0.00 -28.07 5.53
C GLY A 6 0.18 -26.97 4.46
N ILE A 7 1.06 -26.00 4.73
CA ILE A 7 1.32 -24.83 3.86
C ILE A 7 1.50 -25.22 2.38
N TYR A 8 2.13 -26.34 2.12
CA TYR A 8 2.40 -26.84 0.74
C TYR A 8 1.16 -27.40 0.04
N SER A 9 0.18 -27.89 0.79
CA SER A 9 -1.09 -28.36 0.23
C SER A 9 -2.03 -27.20 -0.07
N LEU A 10 -1.92 -26.11 0.66
CA LEU A 10 -2.77 -24.92 0.52
C LEU A 10 -2.52 -24.12 -0.76
N ALA A 11 -1.26 -24.04 -1.22
CA ALA A 11 -0.93 -23.34 -2.46
C ALA A 11 -1.72 -23.88 -3.64
N ALA A 12 -1.97 -25.20 -3.68
CA ALA A 12 -2.76 -25.86 -4.73
C ALA A 12 -4.26 -25.48 -4.71
N TYR A 13 -4.80 -25.07 -3.55
CA TYR A 13 -6.21 -24.68 -3.38
C TYR A 13 -6.46 -23.17 -3.52
N LEU A 14 -5.40 -22.38 -3.59
CA LEU A 14 -5.48 -20.92 -3.74
C LEU A 14 -4.85 -20.50 -5.08
N PRO A 15 -5.60 -20.52 -6.20
CA PRO A 15 -5.05 -20.22 -7.53
C PRO A 15 -4.34 -18.87 -7.64
N PHE A 16 -4.74 -17.89 -6.80
CA PHE A 16 -4.04 -16.61 -6.72
C PHE A 16 -2.65 -16.77 -6.10
N VAL A 17 -2.52 -17.50 -5.00
CA VAL A 17 -1.24 -17.74 -4.32
C VAL A 17 -0.31 -18.52 -5.23
N GLU A 18 -0.78 -19.59 -5.85
CA GLU A 18 0.01 -20.42 -6.77
C GLU A 18 0.58 -19.58 -7.93
N ARG A 19 -0.27 -18.85 -8.65
CA ARG A 19 0.18 -17.97 -9.75
C ARG A 19 1.16 -16.91 -9.29
N SER A 20 0.91 -16.32 -8.12
CA SER A 20 1.76 -15.25 -7.58
C SER A 20 3.13 -15.79 -7.15
N ILE A 21 3.17 -16.95 -6.49
CA ILE A 21 4.42 -17.63 -6.12
C ILE A 21 5.22 -18.02 -7.36
N ALA A 22 4.57 -18.55 -8.40
CA ALA A 22 5.23 -18.88 -9.66
C ALA A 22 5.85 -17.61 -10.31
N ALA A 23 5.14 -16.50 -10.33
CA ALA A 23 5.64 -15.24 -10.86
C ALA A 23 6.83 -14.69 -10.05
N VAL A 24 6.76 -14.76 -8.71
CA VAL A 24 7.87 -14.34 -7.84
C VAL A 24 9.07 -15.26 -8.01
N SER A 25 8.87 -16.58 -8.08
CA SER A 25 9.92 -17.57 -8.32
C SER A 25 10.65 -17.29 -9.63
N ALA A 26 9.92 -17.04 -10.71
CA ALA A 26 10.50 -16.70 -12.01
C ALA A 26 11.31 -15.39 -11.96
N ALA A 27 10.87 -14.40 -11.18
CA ALA A 27 11.53 -13.10 -11.07
C ALA A 27 12.77 -13.12 -10.14
N THR A 28 12.81 -14.01 -9.16
CA THR A 28 13.83 -14.00 -8.09
C THR A 28 14.77 -15.21 -8.13
N GLY A 29 14.40 -16.29 -8.83
CA GLY A 29 15.12 -17.56 -8.81
C GLY A 29 14.92 -18.40 -7.53
N LEU A 30 14.11 -17.92 -6.58
CA LEU A 30 13.83 -18.66 -5.35
C LEU A 30 12.87 -19.82 -5.62
N SER A 31 13.06 -20.93 -4.90
CA SER A 31 12.14 -22.06 -5.01
C SER A 31 10.75 -21.74 -4.46
N HIS A 32 9.71 -22.40 -4.96
CA HIS A 32 8.34 -22.27 -4.43
C HIS A 32 8.29 -22.57 -2.92
N ARG A 33 9.07 -23.54 -2.48
CA ARG A 33 9.15 -23.91 -1.06
C ARG A 33 9.70 -22.77 -0.21
N ASP A 34 10.82 -22.17 -0.62
CA ASP A 34 11.44 -21.07 0.12
C ASP A 34 10.53 -19.84 0.17
N LEU A 35 9.80 -19.57 -0.93
CA LEU A 35 8.83 -18.49 -0.99
C LEU A 35 7.63 -18.73 -0.05
N LEU A 36 7.07 -19.94 -0.03
CA LEU A 36 5.99 -20.30 0.89
C LEU A 36 6.42 -20.19 2.35
N ASP A 37 7.62 -20.68 2.69
CA ASP A 37 8.19 -20.56 4.02
C ASP A 37 8.44 -19.08 4.40
N ARG A 38 8.92 -18.29 3.48
CA ARG A 38 9.11 -16.84 3.66
C ARG A 38 7.78 -16.15 3.97
N TYR A 39 6.79 -16.27 3.08
CA TYR A 39 5.50 -15.58 3.22
C TYR A 39 4.69 -16.06 4.43
N SER A 40 4.86 -17.32 4.84
CA SER A 40 4.21 -17.83 6.05
C SER A 40 4.75 -17.23 7.36
N ARG A 41 5.96 -16.68 7.33
CA ARG A 41 6.63 -16.09 8.52
C ARG A 41 6.76 -14.58 8.46
N GLU A 42 6.51 -13.98 7.29
CA GLU A 42 6.68 -12.55 7.10
C GLU A 42 5.63 -11.77 7.87
N ARG A 43 6.09 -10.88 8.76
CA ARG A 43 5.22 -9.92 9.42
C ARG A 43 5.31 -8.60 8.67
N LEU A 44 4.23 -8.23 8.05
CA LEU A 44 4.10 -6.96 7.34
C LEU A 44 3.57 -5.91 8.32
N THR A 45 4.48 -5.19 8.95
CA THR A 45 4.14 -4.05 9.80
C THR A 45 4.09 -2.77 8.99
N ARG A 46 3.39 -1.76 9.51
CA ARG A 46 3.28 -0.44 8.90
C ARG A 46 4.65 0.19 8.63
N GLU A 47 5.58 0.05 9.58
CA GLU A 47 6.95 0.57 9.46
C GLU A 47 7.68 -0.06 8.26
N ARG A 48 7.59 -1.38 8.10
CA ARG A 48 8.22 -2.09 6.97
C ARG A 48 7.61 -1.71 5.62
N MET A 49 6.29 -1.51 5.57
CA MET A 49 5.60 -1.01 4.38
C MET A 49 6.08 0.38 4.02
N SER A 50 6.14 1.27 5.00
CA SER A 50 6.65 2.64 4.86
C SER A 50 8.10 2.65 4.35
N GLU A 51 9.00 1.91 4.98
CA GLU A 51 10.41 1.79 4.57
C GLU A 51 10.55 1.25 3.13
N TYR A 52 9.69 0.30 2.74
CA TYR A 52 9.69 -0.23 1.39
C TYR A 52 9.31 0.83 0.35
N LEU A 53 8.24 1.57 0.61
CA LEU A 53 7.73 2.61 -0.30
C LEU A 53 8.64 3.85 -0.36
N LEU A 54 9.38 4.14 0.72
CA LEU A 54 10.34 5.25 0.78
C LEU A 54 11.49 5.14 -0.22
N LYS A 55 11.78 3.95 -0.72
CA LYS A 55 12.88 3.70 -1.68
C LYS A 55 12.56 4.23 -3.08
N ALA A 56 11.28 4.42 -3.40
CA ALA A 56 10.85 4.95 -4.69
C ALA A 56 11.22 6.43 -4.84
N LYS A 57 11.81 6.78 -5.99
CA LYS A 57 12.29 8.13 -6.29
C LYS A 57 11.40 8.87 -7.29
N SER A 58 10.49 8.16 -7.96
CA SER A 58 9.55 8.72 -8.93
C SER A 58 8.15 8.14 -8.73
N CYS A 59 7.12 8.80 -9.29
CA CYS A 59 5.75 8.30 -9.27
C CYS A 59 5.63 6.92 -9.95
N GLU A 60 6.38 6.66 -11.00
CA GLU A 60 6.38 5.37 -11.69
C GLU A 60 6.96 4.26 -10.80
N GLU A 61 8.12 4.52 -10.17
CA GLU A 61 8.74 3.60 -9.22
C GLU A 61 7.82 3.33 -8.02
N LEU A 62 7.16 4.38 -7.50
CA LEU A 62 6.22 4.26 -6.40
C LEU A 62 5.02 3.40 -6.79
N ALA A 63 4.41 3.65 -7.94
CA ALA A 63 3.30 2.85 -8.44
C ALA A 63 3.66 1.37 -8.63
N ARG A 64 4.89 1.10 -9.09
CA ARG A 64 5.42 -0.27 -9.18
C ARG A 64 5.62 -0.88 -7.79
N ALA A 65 6.24 -0.14 -6.86
CA ALA A 65 6.47 -0.60 -5.49
C ALA A 65 5.16 -0.92 -4.77
N MET A 66 4.12 -0.09 -4.91
CA MET A 66 2.79 -0.33 -4.34
C MET A 66 2.16 -1.62 -4.86
N ARG A 67 2.23 -1.87 -6.18
CA ARG A 67 1.70 -3.11 -6.76
C ARG A 67 2.41 -4.36 -6.22
N LEU A 68 3.73 -4.30 -6.11
CA LEU A 68 4.53 -5.41 -5.58
C LEU A 68 4.26 -5.62 -4.09
N LEU A 69 4.24 -4.56 -3.30
CA LEU A 69 3.93 -4.60 -1.87
C LEU A 69 2.53 -5.18 -1.64
N ARG A 70 1.51 -4.71 -2.39
CA ARG A 70 0.15 -5.25 -2.29
C ARG A 70 0.11 -6.74 -2.62
N ARG A 71 0.77 -7.18 -3.69
CA ARG A 71 0.85 -8.60 -4.06
C ARG A 71 1.46 -9.42 -2.92
N ASP A 72 2.59 -9.00 -2.40
CA ASP A 72 3.33 -9.73 -1.37
C ASP A 72 2.54 -9.76 -0.05
N THR A 73 1.88 -8.67 0.30
CA THR A 73 0.94 -8.61 1.45
C THR A 73 -0.20 -9.61 1.29
N LEU A 74 -0.84 -9.64 0.12
CA LEU A 74 -1.95 -10.56 -0.13
C LEU A 74 -1.51 -12.03 -0.08
N ILE A 75 -0.33 -12.37 -0.58
CA ILE A 75 0.22 -13.74 -0.49
C ILE A 75 0.43 -14.12 0.98
N SER A 76 1.10 -13.26 1.75
CA SER A 76 1.35 -13.51 3.18
C SER A 76 0.05 -13.68 3.96
N LEU A 77 -0.91 -12.76 3.79
CA LEU A 77 -2.20 -12.83 4.47
C LEU A 77 -2.97 -14.09 4.10
N ALA A 78 -3.03 -14.43 2.80
CA ALA A 78 -3.74 -15.62 2.34
C ALA A 78 -3.16 -16.92 2.94
N ILE A 79 -1.84 -17.03 3.01
CA ILE A 79 -1.17 -18.19 3.61
C ILE A 79 -1.41 -18.24 5.12
N GLN A 80 -1.20 -17.14 5.82
CA GLN A 80 -1.28 -17.08 7.28
C GLN A 80 -2.71 -17.23 7.80
N ASP A 81 -3.69 -16.62 7.16
CA ASP A 81 -5.11 -16.75 7.48
C ASP A 81 -5.60 -18.19 7.27
N THR A 82 -5.35 -18.76 6.09
CA THR A 82 -5.79 -20.13 5.76
C THR A 82 -5.12 -21.19 6.61
N THR A 83 -3.89 -20.96 7.09
CA THR A 83 -3.21 -21.85 8.04
C THR A 83 -3.59 -21.61 9.48
N GLY A 84 -4.46 -20.62 9.76
CA GLY A 84 -4.92 -20.25 11.09
C GLY A 84 -3.83 -19.62 11.98
N GLN A 85 -2.82 -19.02 11.36
CA GLN A 85 -1.76 -18.31 12.09
C GLN A 85 -2.20 -16.90 12.52
N ILE A 86 -3.11 -16.29 11.76
CA ILE A 86 -3.70 -14.98 12.04
C ILE A 86 -5.22 -15.06 11.98
N GLY A 87 -5.87 -14.11 12.61
CA GLY A 87 -7.33 -13.96 12.57
C GLY A 87 -7.76 -12.80 11.67
N TYR A 88 -9.06 -12.70 11.45
CA TYR A 88 -9.70 -11.67 10.63
C TYR A 88 -9.27 -10.25 10.98
N GLU A 89 -9.17 -9.91 12.26
CA GLU A 89 -8.75 -8.58 12.74
C GLU A 89 -7.34 -8.21 12.23
N THR A 90 -6.42 -9.18 12.21
CA THR A 90 -5.07 -8.96 11.67
C THR A 90 -5.11 -8.72 10.16
N VAL A 91 -5.97 -9.45 9.44
CA VAL A 91 -6.13 -9.27 7.99
C VAL A 91 -6.60 -7.85 7.67
N VAL A 92 -7.70 -7.40 8.31
CA VAL A 92 -8.27 -6.07 8.01
C VAL A 92 -7.36 -4.94 8.46
N ARG A 93 -6.67 -5.08 9.59
CA ARG A 93 -5.68 -4.10 10.06
C ARG A 93 -4.52 -3.98 9.06
N THR A 94 -3.94 -5.10 8.65
CA THR A 94 -2.81 -5.09 7.69
C THR A 94 -3.20 -4.50 6.35
N MET A 95 -4.43 -4.77 5.86
CA MET A 95 -4.94 -4.18 4.63
C MET A 95 -5.20 -2.68 4.77
N THR A 96 -5.70 -2.24 5.92
CA THR A 96 -5.88 -0.81 6.23
C THR A 96 -4.53 -0.09 6.27
N ASP A 97 -3.55 -0.63 7.02
CA ASP A 97 -2.20 -0.07 7.10
C ASP A 97 -1.55 0.05 5.72
N LEU A 98 -1.70 -0.98 4.88
CA LEU A 98 -1.21 -0.96 3.50
C LEU A 98 -1.82 0.17 2.68
N ALA A 99 -3.14 0.33 2.74
CA ALA A 99 -3.85 1.36 1.99
C ALA A 99 -3.46 2.77 2.46
N GLU A 100 -3.42 2.99 3.76
CA GLU A 100 -3.01 4.28 4.36
C GLU A 100 -1.58 4.66 3.97
N GLU A 101 -0.62 3.73 4.06
CA GLU A 101 0.76 3.98 3.65
C GLU A 101 0.86 4.27 2.15
N CYS A 102 0.15 3.53 1.30
CA CYS A 102 0.11 3.80 -0.13
C CYS A 102 -0.46 5.19 -0.44
N VAL A 103 -1.60 5.56 0.15
CA VAL A 103 -2.22 6.87 -0.06
C VAL A 103 -1.31 8.00 0.43
N SER A 104 -0.80 7.88 1.66
CA SER A 104 0.11 8.87 2.24
C SER A 104 1.35 9.12 1.36
N ARG A 105 1.95 8.04 0.85
CA ARG A 105 3.13 8.13 -0.04
C ARG A 105 2.79 8.71 -1.41
N ALA A 106 1.65 8.34 -1.98
CA ALA A 106 1.20 8.89 -3.25
C ALA A 106 0.97 10.39 -3.17
N VAL A 107 0.27 10.84 -2.13
CA VAL A 107 0.02 12.27 -1.89
C VAL A 107 1.32 13.03 -1.69
N ALA A 108 2.20 12.56 -0.80
CA ALA A 108 3.48 13.22 -0.53
C ALA A 108 4.38 13.34 -1.78
N MET A 109 4.40 12.30 -2.62
CA MET A 109 5.19 12.32 -3.86
C MET A 109 4.56 13.23 -4.90
N ALA A 110 3.25 13.14 -5.11
CA ALA A 110 2.53 13.98 -6.06
C ALA A 110 2.61 15.47 -5.67
N SER A 111 2.43 15.80 -4.39
CA SER A 111 2.55 17.17 -3.89
C SER A 111 3.96 17.74 -4.17
N ARG A 112 5.00 16.95 -3.91
CA ARG A 112 6.39 17.37 -4.18
C ARG A 112 6.65 17.59 -5.67
N GLU A 113 6.17 16.70 -6.55
CA GLU A 113 6.33 16.86 -8.00
C GLU A 113 5.55 18.07 -8.53
N MET A 114 4.35 18.28 -8.01
CA MET A 114 3.53 19.45 -8.39
C MET A 114 4.14 20.76 -7.89
N ALA A 115 4.63 20.79 -6.65
CA ALA A 115 5.32 21.96 -6.11
C ALA A 115 6.59 22.29 -6.91
N ALA A 116 7.38 21.30 -7.30
CA ALA A 116 8.56 21.50 -8.13
C ALA A 116 8.21 22.07 -9.52
N ARG A 117 7.05 21.72 -10.08
CA ARG A 117 6.62 22.15 -11.42
C ARG A 117 5.88 23.48 -11.42
N PHE A 118 4.99 23.69 -10.45
CA PHE A 118 4.05 24.81 -10.43
C PHE A 118 4.27 25.76 -9.25
N GLY A 119 5.09 25.42 -8.29
CA GLY A 119 5.26 26.12 -7.03
C GLY A 119 4.39 25.54 -5.91
N GLU A 120 4.69 25.97 -4.69
CA GLU A 120 3.93 25.53 -3.50
C GLU A 120 2.52 26.14 -3.52
N PRO A 121 1.49 25.36 -3.14
CA PRO A 121 0.14 25.89 -2.98
C PRO A 121 0.07 26.80 -1.75
N VAL A 122 -0.47 27.99 -1.92
CA VAL A 122 -0.64 28.98 -0.85
C VAL A 122 -2.05 29.58 -0.90
N GLY A 123 -2.61 29.85 0.27
CA GLY A 123 -3.87 30.54 0.44
C GLY A 123 -3.81 32.02 0.05
N GLN A 124 -4.90 32.72 0.26
CA GLN A 124 -5.01 34.15 -0.06
C GLN A 124 -4.06 34.98 0.78
N ASP A 125 -3.83 34.61 2.04
CA ASP A 125 -2.91 35.23 2.98
C ASP A 125 -1.43 34.85 2.77
N GLY A 126 -1.15 33.91 1.86
CA GLY A 126 0.19 33.41 1.55
C GLY A 126 0.64 32.23 2.43
N THR A 127 -0.21 31.73 3.32
CA THR A 127 0.10 30.51 4.09
C THR A 127 0.10 29.28 3.18
N LYS A 128 1.03 28.36 3.44
CA LYS A 128 1.08 27.09 2.71
C LYS A 128 -0.20 26.29 2.96
N GLN A 129 -0.73 25.72 1.90
CA GLN A 129 -1.88 24.81 1.98
C GLN A 129 -1.45 23.37 1.77
N ASP A 130 -2.03 22.48 2.56
CA ASP A 130 -1.86 21.04 2.43
C ASP A 130 -3.14 20.39 1.90
N LEU A 131 -2.97 19.33 1.11
CA LEU A 131 -4.06 18.48 0.67
C LEU A 131 -4.37 17.46 1.75
N LEU A 132 -5.57 17.54 2.34
CA LEU A 132 -6.07 16.54 3.27
C LEU A 132 -6.75 15.41 2.51
N VAL A 133 -6.53 14.17 2.93
CA VAL A 133 -7.20 12.99 2.38
C VAL A 133 -8.03 12.35 3.48
N VAL A 134 -9.33 12.29 3.25
CA VAL A 134 -10.28 11.65 4.15
C VAL A 134 -10.68 10.30 3.55
N ALA A 135 -10.36 9.22 4.26
CA ALA A 135 -10.78 7.89 3.89
C ALA A 135 -12.26 7.67 4.29
N MET A 136 -13.03 7.10 3.38
CA MET A 136 -14.43 6.79 3.58
C MET A 136 -14.66 5.28 3.71
N GLY A 137 -15.87 4.90 4.07
CA GLY A 137 -16.29 3.50 4.12
C GLY A 137 -15.42 2.62 5.00
N LYS A 138 -15.05 1.45 4.51
CA LYS A 138 -14.26 0.47 5.26
C LYS A 138 -12.85 0.94 5.59
N LEU A 139 -12.23 1.73 4.72
CA LEU A 139 -10.92 2.32 5.01
C LEU A 139 -11.02 3.32 6.15
N GLY A 140 -12.02 4.22 6.12
CA GLY A 140 -12.26 5.19 7.19
C GLY A 140 -12.62 4.54 8.53
N GLY A 141 -13.26 3.36 8.50
CA GLY A 141 -13.58 2.56 9.68
C GLY A 141 -12.44 1.63 10.15
N SER A 142 -11.28 1.64 9.48
CA SER A 142 -10.17 0.69 9.75
C SER A 142 -10.57 -0.78 9.58
N GLU A 143 -11.49 -1.08 8.67
CA GLU A 143 -12.05 -2.40 8.40
C GLU A 143 -11.83 -2.85 6.94
N LEU A 144 -10.76 -2.40 6.30
CA LEU A 144 -10.51 -2.71 4.89
C LEU A 144 -10.23 -4.20 4.70
N ASN A 145 -11.03 -4.87 3.89
CA ASN A 145 -10.78 -6.28 3.54
C ASN A 145 -9.96 -6.40 2.24
N VAL A 146 -9.52 -7.63 1.93
CA VAL A 146 -8.62 -7.94 0.80
C VAL A 146 -9.20 -7.60 -0.58
N SER A 147 -10.52 -7.55 -0.72
CA SER A 147 -11.25 -7.31 -1.98
C SER A 147 -11.96 -5.96 -2.05
N SER A 148 -11.82 -5.13 -1.02
CA SER A 148 -12.48 -3.81 -1.02
C SER A 148 -11.74 -2.81 -1.88
N ASP A 149 -12.52 -1.98 -2.55
CA ASP A 149 -12.05 -0.71 -3.10
C ASP A 149 -11.94 0.32 -1.97
N ILE A 150 -11.25 1.42 -2.24
CA ILE A 150 -11.10 2.54 -1.31
C ILE A 150 -11.78 3.78 -1.90
N ASP A 151 -12.57 4.45 -1.07
CA ASP A 151 -13.18 5.73 -1.40
C ASP A 151 -12.46 6.84 -0.65
N LEU A 152 -12.01 7.86 -1.36
CA LEU A 152 -11.24 8.97 -0.81
C LEU A 152 -11.90 10.29 -1.16
N VAL A 153 -11.93 11.19 -0.18
CA VAL A 153 -12.31 12.58 -0.37
C VAL A 153 -11.06 13.44 -0.18
N PHE A 154 -10.79 14.29 -1.16
CA PHE A 154 -9.68 15.22 -1.12
C PHE A 154 -10.21 16.60 -0.71
N VAL A 155 -9.63 17.18 0.31
CA VAL A 155 -10.05 18.45 0.89
C VAL A 155 -8.86 19.38 0.97
N TYR A 156 -9.08 20.65 0.60
CA TYR A 156 -8.15 21.74 0.79
C TYR A 156 -8.88 22.90 1.48
N ASP A 157 -8.12 23.78 2.11
CA ASP A 157 -8.71 24.77 3.01
C ASP A 157 -9.47 25.87 2.25
N GLU A 158 -8.82 26.48 1.26
CA GLU A 158 -9.42 27.56 0.46
C GLU A 158 -8.86 27.60 -0.97
N ASP A 159 -9.55 28.30 -1.87
CA ASP A 159 -9.01 28.65 -3.18
C ASP A 159 -7.81 29.57 -3.03
N GLY A 160 -6.71 29.19 -3.65
CA GLY A 160 -5.44 29.88 -3.51
C GLY A 160 -4.72 30.04 -4.85
N ARG A 161 -3.41 30.14 -4.76
CA ARG A 161 -2.49 30.24 -5.92
C ARG A 161 -1.27 29.39 -5.68
N THR A 162 -0.48 29.16 -6.72
CA THR A 162 0.84 28.56 -6.55
C THR A 162 1.91 29.66 -6.48
N GLN A 163 2.90 29.47 -5.62
CA GLN A 163 4.02 30.39 -5.45
C GLN A 163 5.33 29.63 -5.68
N SER A 164 6.08 30.01 -6.71
CA SER A 164 7.42 29.49 -6.94
C SER A 164 8.47 30.34 -6.23
N GLU A 165 9.57 29.75 -5.78
CA GLU A 165 10.71 30.47 -5.19
C GLU A 165 11.29 31.53 -6.16
N ALA A 166 11.06 31.39 -7.46
CA ALA A 166 11.48 32.34 -8.51
C ALA A 166 10.54 33.51 -8.74
N GLY A 167 9.48 33.69 -7.93
CA GLY A 167 8.57 34.83 -8.01
C GLY A 167 7.67 34.85 -9.24
N ARG A 168 7.58 33.79 -10.02
CA ARG A 168 6.63 33.69 -11.14
C ARG A 168 5.29 33.18 -10.61
N ARG A 169 4.28 34.09 -10.63
CA ARG A 169 2.88 33.73 -10.48
C ARG A 169 2.40 33.09 -11.78
N THR A 170 1.85 31.91 -11.72
CA THR A 170 1.08 31.28 -12.80
C THR A 170 -0.38 31.21 -12.40
#